data_59d693a9caf65fcf323abd7f0bd1a8c6
#
_entry.id   59d693a9caf65fcf323abd7f0bd1a8c6
#
_cell.length_a   1.000
_cell.length_b   1.000
_cell.length_c   1.000
_cell.angle_alpha   90.00
_cell.angle_beta   90.00
_cell.angle_gamma   90.00
#
_symmetry.space_group_name_H-M   'P 1'
#
loop_
_entity.id
_entity.type
_entity.pdbx_description
1 polymer ?
#
loop_
_entity_poly.entity_id
_entity_poly.type
_entity_poly.pdbx_seq_one_letter_code
_entity_poly.pdbx_strand_id
1 'polypeptide(L)'
;MSSPGREIEEPSSSNDVVDSTVRDEGVKSAASEGVRPPAKRRLSSTVIEISDTESDDSDVCAVNSYQATADEVKRIRADYSSSSSSSDYSSDSESMWEDDSVLLEDEKPNRQAVRAQLNPRANRMDDPKLNSKIKTPEIIERISTHWNELKDHSGDEVTLTCSPFRVCLLHNFLDNPEIINNIVDDMNTLDWSRKKMDLYEFHQTADLASLTWQRSIRGIYELLKTDVMSWVSQVTGLELTSVSASCSLYGPGDHLLVHDDLLGDRRVAFIFYLAPWRPTAASYQRVENGASGDHDVIQVDGEECGWSPHMGGALELLAMDDDSRPTDVVHKIYPRNNMLAFFKVGTDSHHQVGEVVSLELPRLSINGWFHGPAPEPEPCARVVTPPPPTLAQRPHSEPVLMNQWVDNTYMSPRSRAQVQAQMERESEVCLRSLLLPDKYQALLDALKQPDIPWERCGPANQRRYSRVPFDWVESLDKEHPIRSLLKLVSSAVFFRLLVDCTDLTLTGYEKLELQRWSAGDFSLLPPREQYQSARLEAVMYLGVGTRPLCGGSTSYVAPEEGSSSGEHEGALVTLPPIDNALNLVYCDSGAAAFTKYLSKMTMQPDDCFYILTCTYTE
;
A
#
# COMPACT_ATOMS: atom_id res chain seq x y z
N MET A 1 -5.77 -50.71 -42.26
CA MET A 1 -4.94 -50.68 -43.50
C MET A 1 -4.01 -49.52 -43.32
N SER A 2 -2.88 -49.81 -42.77
CA SER A 2 -1.53 -49.90 -43.37
C SER A 2 -0.80 -48.54 -43.32
N SER A 3 0.09 -48.45 -42.34
CA SER A 3 1.36 -47.68 -42.38
C SER A 3 2.27 -48.20 -43.53
N PRO A 4 3.39 -47.57 -43.91
CA PRO A 4 4.59 -47.32 -43.09
C PRO A 4 5.27 -45.95 -43.37
N GLY A 5 6.13 -45.27 -42.59
CA GLY A 5 7.34 -45.72 -41.90
C GLY A 5 8.63 -45.38 -42.65
N ARG A 6 9.51 -44.57 -41.97
CA ARG A 6 10.98 -44.48 -42.03
C ARG A 6 11.42 -43.15 -41.40
N GLU A 7 12.03 -43.06 -40.29
CA GLU A 7 13.37 -43.37 -39.73
C GLU A 7 14.60 -42.93 -40.55
N ILE A 8 15.60 -42.43 -39.73
CA ILE A 8 17.05 -42.39 -39.93
C ILE A 8 17.59 -41.01 -40.37
N GLU A 9 18.58 -40.33 -39.79
CA GLU A 9 19.65 -40.62 -38.80
C GLU A 9 20.34 -39.29 -38.43
N GLU A 10 20.86 -39.19 -37.22
CA GLU A 10 22.01 -38.32 -36.91
C GLU A 10 23.31 -38.88 -37.46
N PRO A 11 24.38 -38.06 -37.60
CA PRO A 11 25.50 -38.27 -36.69
C PRO A 11 26.31 -37.02 -36.26
N SER A 12 26.63 -37.04 -35.07
CA SER A 12 27.77 -36.76 -34.18
C SER A 12 29.11 -36.24 -34.72
N SER A 13 29.67 -35.29 -33.92
CA SER A 13 31.07 -35.13 -33.45
C SER A 13 32.15 -34.66 -34.45
N SER A 14 33.04 -33.76 -34.11
CA SER A 14 34.10 -33.73 -33.11
C SER A 14 35.00 -32.50 -33.27
N ASN A 15 35.50 -32.03 -32.15
CA ASN A 15 36.73 -31.30 -31.84
C ASN A 15 37.73 -30.97 -32.95
N ASP A 16 38.28 -29.72 -32.90
CA ASP A 16 39.71 -29.56 -32.54
C ASP A 16 40.11 -28.09 -32.28
N VAL A 17 40.96 -27.96 -31.29
CA VAL A 17 41.70 -26.80 -30.77
C VAL A 17 42.88 -26.54 -31.69
N VAL A 18 43.25 -25.28 -31.98
CA VAL A 18 44.64 -24.82 -32.07
C VAL A 18 44.76 -23.31 -31.77
N ASP A 19 45.59 -23.03 -30.80
CA ASP A 19 46.26 -21.83 -30.38
C ASP A 19 47.29 -21.32 -31.42
N SER A 20 47.43 -19.98 -31.58
CA SER A 20 48.74 -19.34 -31.75
C SER A 20 48.69 -17.81 -31.78
N THR A 21 49.45 -17.28 -30.89
CA THR A 21 50.03 -15.94 -30.77
C THR A 21 50.75 -15.46 -32.05
N VAL A 22 50.84 -14.11 -32.27
CA VAL A 22 52.03 -13.26 -32.40
C VAL A 22 51.76 -11.88 -33.04
N ARG A 23 52.05 -10.80 -32.28
CA ARG A 23 52.73 -9.50 -32.55
C ARG A 23 52.48 -8.70 -33.85
N ASP A 24 52.08 -7.47 -33.65
CA ASP A 24 52.79 -6.17 -33.57
C ASP A 24 53.01 -5.45 -34.93
N GLU A 25 52.75 -4.19 -34.88
CA GLU A 25 53.29 -3.04 -35.56
C GLU A 25 52.24 -2.08 -36.17
N GLY A 26 52.38 -0.85 -35.75
CA GLY A 26 51.51 0.28 -35.96
C GLY A 26 51.67 0.98 -37.33
N VAL A 27 50.63 1.73 -37.66
CA VAL A 27 50.74 2.95 -38.50
C VAL A 27 49.71 3.98 -38.06
N LYS A 28 50.17 5.20 -37.90
CA LYS A 28 49.40 6.43 -37.65
C LYS A 28 48.53 6.83 -38.84
N SER A 29 47.32 7.28 -38.68
CA SER A 29 46.85 8.65 -38.89
C SER A 29 45.37 8.73 -39.28
N ALA A 30 44.78 9.77 -38.81
CA ALA A 30 43.67 10.58 -39.29
C ALA A 30 42.43 10.59 -38.35
N ALA A 31 42.22 11.79 -37.82
CA ALA A 31 41.09 12.19 -37.01
C ALA A 31 39.76 11.98 -37.75
N SER A 32 38.85 11.26 -37.09
CA SER A 32 37.43 11.35 -37.35
C SER A 32 36.74 11.78 -36.06
N GLU A 33 35.89 12.77 -36.16
CA GLU A 33 35.10 13.34 -35.10
C GLU A 33 34.38 12.22 -34.30
N GLY A 34 34.74 12.12 -33.04
CA GLY A 34 34.12 11.17 -32.14
C GLY A 34 32.72 11.62 -31.76
N VAL A 35 31.75 10.83 -32.16
CA VAL A 35 30.43 10.81 -31.57
C VAL A 35 30.62 10.45 -30.08
N ARG A 36 30.32 11.39 -29.19
CA ARG A 36 30.29 11.13 -27.73
C ARG A 36 29.21 10.08 -27.43
N PRO A 37 29.50 9.03 -26.67
CA PRO A 37 28.45 8.15 -26.18
C PRO A 37 27.49 8.96 -25.31
N PRO A 38 26.18 8.67 -25.34
CA PRO A 38 25.19 9.35 -24.49
C PRO A 38 25.60 9.23 -23.04
N ALA A 39 25.60 10.35 -22.33
CA ALA A 39 25.89 10.40 -20.91
C ALA A 39 24.85 9.55 -20.17
N LYS A 40 25.31 8.56 -19.41
CA LYS A 40 24.44 7.78 -18.50
C LYS A 40 23.87 8.76 -17.48
N ARG A 41 22.59 9.08 -17.63
CA ARG A 41 21.85 9.91 -16.68
C ARG A 41 21.49 9.05 -15.47
N ARG A 42 21.91 9.46 -14.30
CA ARG A 42 21.51 8.85 -13.03
C ARG A 42 20.45 9.74 -12.39
N LEU A 43 19.37 9.14 -11.88
CA LEU A 43 18.47 9.81 -10.94
C LEU A 43 19.31 10.27 -9.74
N SER A 44 19.34 11.57 -9.47
CA SER A 44 20.10 12.10 -8.35
C SER A 44 19.28 11.96 -7.07
N SER A 45 19.69 11.04 -6.20
CA SER A 45 19.24 11.06 -4.81
C SER A 45 19.88 12.24 -4.11
N THR A 46 19.10 13.17 -3.59
CA THR A 46 19.58 14.16 -2.61
C THR A 46 19.86 13.42 -1.31
N VAL A 47 21.10 13.01 -1.12
CA VAL A 47 21.57 12.47 0.15
C VAL A 47 21.70 13.64 1.12
N ILE A 48 20.89 13.65 2.16
CA ILE A 48 21.16 14.45 3.35
C ILE A 48 22.21 13.65 4.14
N GLU A 49 23.46 14.12 4.13
CA GLU A 49 24.51 13.55 4.96
C GLU A 49 24.13 13.71 6.44
N ILE A 50 23.88 12.58 7.08
CA ILE A 50 23.92 12.48 8.54
C ILE A 50 25.21 11.75 8.86
N SER A 51 26.10 12.43 9.59
CA SER A 51 27.44 12.01 9.97
C SER A 51 27.46 10.65 10.66
N ASP A 52 28.37 9.80 10.18
CA ASP A 52 28.72 8.49 10.73
C ASP A 52 29.18 8.56 12.18
N THR A 53 28.56 7.76 13.02
CA THR A 53 29.24 7.17 14.18
C THR A 53 29.07 5.66 14.09
N GLU A 54 30.18 4.99 13.83
CA GLU A 54 30.32 3.55 13.81
C GLU A 54 29.87 2.91 15.13
N SER A 55 28.98 1.93 15.07
CA SER A 55 28.95 0.82 16.02
C SER A 55 28.42 -0.42 15.33
N ASP A 56 29.34 -1.39 15.20
CA ASP A 56 29.08 -2.77 14.87
C ASP A 56 27.93 -3.33 15.71
N ASP A 57 26.86 -3.76 15.08
CA ASP A 57 26.21 -5.05 15.31
C ASP A 57 25.11 -5.30 14.28
N SER A 58 25.13 -6.52 13.79
CA SER A 58 24.37 -7.20 12.79
C SER A 58 22.85 -7.01 12.81
N ASP A 59 22.28 -6.99 11.58
CA ASP A 59 20.91 -7.35 11.19
C ASP A 59 19.75 -6.58 11.83
N VAL A 60 19.57 -5.32 11.41
CA VAL A 60 18.25 -4.67 11.46
C VAL A 60 18.04 -3.91 10.17
N CYS A 61 17.07 -4.37 9.38
CA CYS A 61 16.57 -3.66 8.21
C CYS A 61 16.20 -2.23 8.61
N ALA A 62 16.93 -1.25 8.08
CA ALA A 62 16.62 0.16 8.25
C ALA A 62 15.37 0.52 7.45
N VAL A 63 14.21 0.39 8.09
CA VAL A 63 12.98 1.02 7.63
C VAL A 63 13.00 2.45 8.16
N ASN A 64 12.84 3.45 7.30
CA ASN A 64 12.68 4.84 7.72
C ASN A 64 11.51 4.94 8.70
N SER A 65 11.81 4.86 10.00
CA SER A 65 10.84 4.97 11.07
C SER A 65 10.57 6.44 11.34
N TYR A 66 9.49 6.98 10.78
CA TYR A 66 8.87 8.15 11.40
C TYR A 66 8.29 7.68 12.73
N GLN A 67 8.86 8.14 13.83
CA GLN A 67 8.24 7.99 15.14
C GLN A 67 6.89 8.71 15.11
N ALA A 68 5.83 8.03 15.59
CA ALA A 68 4.56 8.70 15.85
C ALA A 68 4.84 9.95 16.70
N THR A 69 4.28 11.08 16.31
CA THR A 69 4.53 12.32 17.05
C THR A 69 4.03 12.16 18.48
N ALA A 70 4.71 12.79 19.43
CA ALA A 70 4.31 12.75 20.84
C ALA A 70 2.84 13.16 21.07
N ASP A 71 2.26 13.87 20.11
CA ASP A 71 0.85 14.31 20.14
C ASP A 71 -0.13 13.21 19.69
N GLU A 72 0.24 12.33 18.78
CA GLU A 72 -0.60 11.16 18.40
C GLU A 72 -0.66 10.14 19.53
N VAL A 73 0.47 9.91 20.21
CA VAL A 73 0.51 9.06 21.42
C VAL A 73 -0.25 9.70 22.58
N LYS A 74 -0.24 11.04 22.70
CA LYS A 74 -1.04 11.77 23.70
C LYS A 74 -2.54 11.69 23.44
N ARG A 75 -2.99 11.68 22.18
CA ARG A 75 -4.41 11.48 21.84
C ARG A 75 -4.90 10.11 22.30
N ILE A 76 -4.14 9.05 22.06
CA ILE A 76 -4.45 7.72 22.57
C ILE A 76 -4.59 7.72 24.10
N ARG A 77 -3.74 8.48 24.82
CA ARG A 77 -3.80 8.63 26.29
C ARG A 77 -5.01 9.43 26.77
N ALA A 78 -5.41 10.48 26.06
CA ALA A 78 -6.53 11.33 26.47
C ALA A 78 -7.88 10.60 26.41
N ASP A 79 -8.06 9.74 25.42
CA ASP A 79 -9.33 9.04 25.20
C ASP A 79 -9.55 7.85 26.16
N TYR A 80 -8.46 7.29 26.75
CA TYR A 80 -8.54 6.17 27.68
C TYR A 80 -8.36 6.52 29.16
N SER A 81 -7.93 7.75 29.50
CA SER A 81 -7.63 8.16 30.88
C SER A 81 -8.76 8.87 31.63
N SER A 82 -9.97 8.99 31.07
CA SER A 82 -11.07 9.75 31.69
C SER A 82 -11.96 8.95 32.65
N SER A 83 -11.42 8.00 33.37
CA SER A 83 -12.17 7.38 34.48
C SER A 83 -11.30 7.15 35.71
N SER A 84 -10.98 8.21 36.46
CA SER A 84 -10.86 8.16 37.92
C SER A 84 -10.82 9.54 38.56
N SER A 85 -11.91 9.83 39.25
CA SER A 85 -12.11 10.64 40.47
C SER A 85 -11.09 11.75 40.84
N SER A 86 -11.68 12.92 40.92
CA SER A 86 -11.33 14.12 41.68
C SER A 86 -10.56 13.94 42.98
N SER A 87 -9.52 14.72 43.19
CA SER A 87 -9.26 15.43 44.44
C SER A 87 -8.43 16.69 44.15
N ASP A 88 -9.00 17.81 44.60
CA ASP A 88 -8.43 19.14 44.59
C ASP A 88 -7.09 19.23 45.31
N TYR A 89 -6.14 19.95 44.72
CA TYR A 89 -5.27 20.87 45.46
C TYR A 89 -4.73 21.93 44.48
N SER A 90 -5.09 23.17 44.78
CA SER A 90 -4.57 24.40 44.21
C SER A 90 -3.18 24.71 44.75
N SER A 91 -2.27 25.19 43.93
CA SER A 91 -1.38 26.30 44.30
C SER A 91 -0.73 26.93 43.08
N ASP A 92 -0.90 28.23 42.99
CA ASP A 92 -0.24 29.16 42.07
C ASP A 92 1.27 29.17 42.27
N SER A 93 2.01 29.23 41.17
CA SER A 93 3.17 30.14 41.07
C SER A 93 3.67 30.29 39.64
N GLU A 94 3.55 31.51 39.15
CA GLU A 94 4.24 32.00 37.94
C GLU A 94 5.75 32.04 38.17
N SER A 95 6.56 31.64 37.18
CA SER A 95 7.93 32.17 37.05
C SER A 95 8.41 32.14 35.59
N MET A 96 8.89 33.31 35.23
CA MET A 96 9.48 33.77 33.99
C MET A 96 10.55 32.84 33.41
N TRP A 97 10.58 32.75 32.09
CA TRP A 97 11.66 32.12 31.34
C TRP A 97 12.74 33.14 31.03
N GLU A 98 13.92 32.96 31.56
CA GLU A 98 15.15 33.58 31.07
C GLU A 98 15.94 32.57 30.25
N ASP A 99 16.37 33.07 29.10
CA ASP A 99 17.17 32.42 28.07
C ASP A 99 18.64 32.39 28.55
N ASP A 100 19.22 31.21 28.71
CA ASP A 100 20.68 31.04 28.83
C ASP A 100 21.11 29.76 28.15
N SER A 101 21.62 29.93 26.93
CA SER A 101 22.31 28.88 26.17
C SER A 101 23.68 28.62 26.73
N VAL A 102 23.85 27.56 27.51
CA VAL A 102 25.15 27.02 27.89
C VAL A 102 25.36 25.66 27.23
N LEU A 103 26.33 25.63 26.33
CA LEU A 103 26.89 24.39 25.77
C LEU A 103 27.53 23.59 26.93
N LEU A 104 26.92 22.46 27.28
CA LEU A 104 27.55 21.47 28.16
C LEU A 104 28.06 20.31 27.34
N GLU A 105 29.34 20.07 27.45
CA GLU A 105 30.09 18.95 26.90
C GLU A 105 29.54 17.59 27.38
N ASP A 106 29.66 16.59 26.52
CA ASP A 106 29.24 15.20 26.66
C ASP A 106 29.72 14.53 27.97
N GLU A 107 28.83 14.43 28.95
CA GLU A 107 28.88 13.34 29.90
C GLU A 107 27.81 12.30 29.46
N LYS A 108 28.27 11.14 29.02
CA LYS A 108 27.40 9.99 28.78
C LYS A 108 26.54 9.76 30.02
N PRO A 109 25.21 9.91 29.96
CA PRO A 109 24.39 9.64 31.11
C PRO A 109 24.53 8.16 31.45
N ASN A 110 25.07 7.91 32.64
CA ASN A 110 25.03 6.60 33.26
C ASN A 110 23.54 6.17 33.30
N ARG A 111 23.11 5.37 32.36
CA ARG A 111 21.75 4.80 32.33
C ARG A 111 21.63 3.90 33.56
N GLN A 112 21.36 4.49 34.69
CA GLN A 112 20.68 3.73 35.74
C GLN A 112 19.41 3.22 35.10
N ALA A 113 19.33 1.90 34.97
CA ALA A 113 18.09 1.23 34.59
C ALA A 113 17.01 1.76 35.53
N VAL A 114 16.18 2.69 35.03
CA VAL A 114 14.98 3.09 35.74
C VAL A 114 14.18 1.81 35.84
N ARG A 115 14.17 1.19 37.02
CA ARG A 115 13.27 0.09 37.31
C ARG A 115 11.90 0.65 37.03
N ALA A 116 11.29 0.22 35.92
CA ALA A 116 9.92 0.50 35.63
C ALA A 116 9.14 0.12 36.90
N GLN A 117 8.47 1.09 37.51
CA GLN A 117 7.59 0.78 38.63
C GLN A 117 6.49 -0.11 38.04
N LEU A 118 6.61 -1.39 38.29
CA LEU A 118 5.58 -2.35 37.96
C LEU A 118 4.26 -1.79 38.52
N ASN A 119 3.29 -1.56 37.64
CA ASN A 119 1.96 -1.14 38.05
C ASN A 119 1.51 -2.07 39.19
N PRO A 120 1.27 -1.58 40.41
CA PRO A 120 0.89 -2.45 41.54
C PRO A 120 -0.40 -3.23 41.29
N ARG A 121 -1.24 -2.76 40.35
CA ARG A 121 -2.45 -3.47 39.89
C ARG A 121 -2.09 -4.68 39.01
N ALA A 122 -1.01 -4.63 38.21
CA ALA A 122 -0.58 -5.75 37.37
C ALA A 122 -0.22 -7.02 38.13
N ASN A 123 0.17 -6.92 39.42
CA ASN A 123 0.47 -8.08 40.26
C ASN A 123 -0.77 -8.79 40.83
N ARG A 124 -1.96 -8.24 40.61
CA ARG A 124 -3.23 -8.80 41.11
C ARG A 124 -4.14 -9.33 40.01
N MET A 125 -3.69 -9.29 38.77
CA MET A 125 -4.52 -9.65 37.62
C MET A 125 -4.22 -11.07 37.19
N ASP A 126 -5.26 -11.78 36.89
CA ASP A 126 -5.20 -13.07 36.23
C ASP A 126 -4.55 -12.92 34.83
N ASP A 127 -3.86 -13.96 34.40
CA ASP A 127 -3.39 -14.03 33.01
C ASP A 127 -4.59 -14.15 32.04
N PRO A 128 -4.47 -13.71 30.78
CA PRO A 128 -5.55 -13.86 29.81
C PRO A 128 -5.90 -15.34 29.60
N LYS A 129 -7.19 -15.63 29.55
CA LYS A 129 -7.71 -16.99 29.43
C LYS A 129 -8.63 -17.09 28.23
N LEU A 130 -8.36 -18.08 27.37
CA LEU A 130 -9.27 -18.40 26.27
C LEU A 130 -10.63 -18.85 26.86
N ASN A 131 -11.71 -18.32 26.28
CA ASN A 131 -13.08 -18.60 26.71
C ASN A 131 -13.32 -20.13 26.83
N SER A 132 -13.74 -20.54 28.01
CA SER A 132 -13.96 -21.94 28.37
C SER A 132 -15.01 -22.62 27.50
N LYS A 133 -16.02 -21.87 27.04
CA LYS A 133 -17.06 -22.39 26.14
C LYS A 133 -16.48 -22.74 24.76
N ILE A 134 -15.54 -21.93 24.24
CA ILE A 134 -14.87 -22.19 22.94
C ILE A 134 -14.00 -23.46 23.02
N LYS A 135 -13.44 -23.78 24.21
CA LYS A 135 -12.54 -24.93 24.42
C LYS A 135 -13.28 -26.26 24.54
N THR A 136 -14.61 -26.29 24.53
CA THR A 136 -15.35 -27.55 24.67
C THR A 136 -15.10 -28.49 23.50
N PRO A 137 -14.88 -29.80 23.73
CA PRO A 137 -14.65 -30.76 22.64
C PRO A 137 -15.75 -30.76 21.59
N GLU A 138 -16.99 -30.52 21.98
CA GLU A 138 -18.18 -30.50 21.12
C GLU A 138 -18.10 -29.32 20.13
N ILE A 139 -17.61 -28.15 20.56
CA ILE A 139 -17.42 -26.99 19.66
C ILE A 139 -16.26 -27.25 18.71
N ILE A 140 -15.12 -27.75 19.20
CA ILE A 140 -13.96 -28.06 18.39
C ILE A 140 -14.33 -29.05 17.28
N GLU A 141 -14.99 -30.16 17.62
CA GLU A 141 -15.40 -31.18 16.65
C GLU A 141 -16.40 -30.63 15.63
N ARG A 142 -17.38 -29.85 16.10
CA ARG A 142 -18.37 -29.21 15.23
C ARG A 142 -17.74 -28.26 14.23
N ILE A 143 -16.91 -27.34 14.72
CA ILE A 143 -16.29 -26.34 13.85
C ILE A 143 -15.28 -26.99 12.90
N SER A 144 -14.51 -27.99 13.36
CA SER A 144 -13.62 -28.77 12.49
C SER A 144 -14.38 -29.49 11.38
N THR A 145 -15.53 -30.07 11.69
CA THR A 145 -16.40 -30.70 10.68
C THR A 145 -16.88 -29.67 9.64
N HIS A 146 -17.41 -28.55 10.10
CA HIS A 146 -17.88 -27.47 9.21
C HIS A 146 -16.74 -26.88 8.37
N TRP A 147 -15.56 -26.70 8.99
CA TRP A 147 -14.35 -26.23 8.31
C TRP A 147 -13.94 -27.13 7.14
N ASN A 148 -13.96 -28.45 7.34
CA ASN A 148 -13.58 -29.42 6.34
C ASN A 148 -14.65 -29.61 5.26
N GLU A 149 -15.93 -29.51 5.64
CA GLU A 149 -17.06 -29.68 4.71
C GLU A 149 -17.43 -28.37 3.98
N LEU A 150 -16.72 -27.26 4.21
CA LEU A 150 -17.00 -25.93 3.66
C LEU A 150 -18.44 -25.47 3.93
N LYS A 151 -18.89 -25.67 5.15
CA LYS A 151 -20.22 -25.28 5.61
C LYS A 151 -20.16 -24.13 6.60
N ASP A 152 -20.98 -23.11 6.35
CA ASP A 152 -21.12 -22.02 7.30
C ASP A 152 -21.66 -22.51 8.65
N HIS A 153 -21.21 -21.86 9.71
CA HIS A 153 -21.70 -22.05 11.06
C HIS A 153 -21.97 -20.70 11.72
N SER A 154 -23.12 -20.55 12.35
CA SER A 154 -23.45 -19.37 13.15
C SER A 154 -23.83 -19.82 14.55
N GLY A 155 -23.07 -19.36 15.54
CA GLY A 155 -23.29 -19.61 16.97
C GLY A 155 -22.82 -18.43 17.79
N ASP A 156 -23.26 -18.39 19.04
CA ASP A 156 -22.96 -17.26 19.95
C ASP A 156 -21.45 -17.13 20.25
N GLU A 157 -20.74 -18.25 20.29
CA GLU A 157 -19.30 -18.27 20.63
C GLU A 157 -18.42 -18.29 19.38
N VAL A 158 -18.87 -18.94 18.28
CA VAL A 158 -18.08 -19.13 17.07
C VAL A 158 -18.96 -18.95 15.85
N THR A 159 -18.48 -18.14 14.90
CA THR A 159 -19.06 -18.01 13.55
C THR A 159 -18.01 -18.44 12.53
N LEU A 160 -18.39 -19.30 11.58
CA LEU A 160 -17.55 -19.70 10.46
C LEU A 160 -18.26 -19.32 9.16
N THR A 161 -17.58 -18.56 8.31
CA THR A 161 -18.03 -18.23 6.96
C THR A 161 -17.08 -18.87 5.97
N CYS A 162 -17.60 -19.59 4.96
CA CYS A 162 -16.79 -20.34 4.01
C CYS A 162 -16.68 -19.68 2.63
N SER A 163 -17.41 -18.60 2.39
CA SER A 163 -17.36 -17.83 1.13
C SER A 163 -16.96 -16.38 1.41
N PRO A 164 -16.03 -15.77 0.65
CA PRO A 164 -15.29 -16.30 -0.52
C PRO A 164 -14.19 -17.30 -0.13
N PHE A 165 -13.73 -17.30 1.11
CA PHE A 165 -12.82 -18.28 1.71
C PHE A 165 -13.16 -18.44 3.20
N ARG A 166 -12.55 -19.44 3.87
CA ARG A 166 -12.88 -19.77 5.26
C ARG A 166 -12.33 -18.74 6.23
N VAL A 167 -13.25 -18.04 6.92
CA VAL A 167 -12.95 -17.12 8.03
C VAL A 167 -13.74 -17.54 9.25
N CYS A 168 -13.05 -17.73 10.37
CA CYS A 168 -13.63 -18.08 11.65
C CYS A 168 -13.53 -16.90 12.63
N LEU A 169 -14.62 -16.57 13.28
CA LEU A 169 -14.72 -15.53 14.30
C LEU A 169 -14.96 -16.19 15.66
N LEU A 170 -14.10 -15.92 16.63
CA LEU A 170 -14.28 -16.29 18.02
C LEU A 170 -14.82 -15.08 18.76
N HIS A 171 -16.10 -15.13 19.13
CA HIS A 171 -16.76 -14.10 19.92
C HIS A 171 -16.44 -14.31 21.41
N ASN A 172 -16.39 -13.21 22.17
CA ASN A 172 -16.02 -13.26 23.58
C ASN A 172 -14.74 -14.10 23.78
N PHE A 173 -13.70 -13.81 22.98
CA PHE A 173 -12.48 -14.60 22.86
C PHE A 173 -11.80 -14.88 24.21
N LEU A 174 -11.79 -13.89 25.13
CA LEU A 174 -11.26 -14.03 26.49
C LEU A 174 -12.40 -14.16 27.49
N ASP A 175 -12.26 -15.11 28.45
CA ASP A 175 -13.15 -15.26 29.60
C ASP A 175 -13.08 -14.06 30.58
N ASN A 176 -11.96 -13.33 30.55
CA ASN A 176 -11.71 -12.18 31.42
C ASN A 176 -11.44 -10.90 30.59
N PRO A 177 -12.51 -10.32 29.97
CA PRO A 177 -12.39 -9.21 29.04
C PRO A 177 -11.81 -7.92 29.65
N GLU A 178 -11.85 -7.77 30.97
CA GLU A 178 -11.26 -6.64 31.69
C GLU A 178 -9.74 -6.51 31.49
N ILE A 179 -9.07 -7.59 31.08
CA ILE A 179 -7.63 -7.56 30.76
C ILE A 179 -7.33 -6.75 29.50
N ILE A 180 -8.33 -6.55 28.62
CA ILE A 180 -8.16 -5.76 27.39
C ILE A 180 -7.75 -4.33 27.72
N ASN A 181 -8.31 -3.73 28.78
CA ASN A 181 -7.90 -2.40 29.21
C ASN A 181 -6.41 -2.36 29.59
N ASN A 182 -5.88 -3.42 30.20
CA ASN A 182 -4.47 -3.49 30.56
C ASN A 182 -3.59 -3.75 29.33
N ILE A 183 -4.09 -4.49 28.33
CA ILE A 183 -3.41 -4.67 27.06
C ILE A 183 -3.29 -3.30 26.36
N VAL A 184 -4.35 -2.51 26.31
CA VAL A 184 -4.35 -1.17 25.74
C VAL A 184 -3.43 -0.22 26.54
N ASP A 185 -3.44 -0.31 27.88
CA ASP A 185 -2.50 0.45 28.72
C ASP A 185 -1.04 0.06 28.44
N ASP A 186 -0.75 -1.22 28.27
CA ASP A 186 0.57 -1.70 27.87
C ASP A 186 0.95 -1.17 26.46
N MET A 187 0.00 -1.17 25.49
CA MET A 187 0.22 -0.62 24.14
C MET A 187 0.65 0.85 24.14
N ASN A 188 0.16 1.66 25.11
CA ASN A 188 0.58 3.06 25.26
C ASN A 188 2.05 3.22 25.67
N THR A 189 2.72 2.14 26.07
CA THR A 189 4.14 2.14 26.46
C THR A 189 5.07 1.59 25.36
N LEU A 190 4.50 1.16 24.23
CA LEU A 190 5.26 0.58 23.13
C LEU A 190 5.77 1.64 22.17
N ASP A 191 6.85 1.30 21.47
CA ASP A 191 7.36 2.08 20.36
C ASP A 191 6.57 1.73 19.09
N TRP A 192 6.01 2.75 18.45
CA TRP A 192 5.21 2.63 17.23
C TRP A 192 5.98 3.15 16.04
N SER A 193 6.08 2.33 14.99
CA SER A 193 6.65 2.72 13.71
C SER A 193 5.55 2.98 12.69
N ARG A 194 5.62 4.14 12.00
CA ARG A 194 4.74 4.42 10.86
C ARG A 194 5.15 3.55 9.69
N LYS A 195 4.31 2.65 9.27
CA LYS A 195 4.47 1.86 8.06
C LYS A 195 3.77 2.57 6.91
N LYS A 196 4.52 2.86 5.84
CA LYS A 196 4.01 3.61 4.69
C LYS A 196 4.66 3.12 3.40
N MET A 197 3.89 2.37 2.63
CA MET A 197 4.28 1.80 1.34
C MET A 197 3.18 2.09 0.30
N ASP A 198 3.31 1.55 -0.89
CA ASP A 198 2.23 1.56 -1.89
C ASP A 198 1.01 0.75 -1.43
N LEU A 199 1.24 -0.37 -0.73
CA LEU A 199 0.21 -1.31 -0.27
C LEU A 199 -0.51 -0.86 1.00
N TYR A 200 0.15 -0.10 1.90
CA TYR A 200 -0.40 0.20 3.22
C TYR A 200 0.08 1.52 3.82
N GLU A 201 -0.72 2.01 4.75
CA GLU A 201 -0.35 3.11 5.63
C GLU A 201 -1.02 2.91 7.00
N PHE A 202 -0.24 2.63 8.06
CA PHE A 202 -0.69 2.43 9.44
C PHE A 202 0.50 2.42 10.42
N HIS A 203 0.24 2.35 11.74
CA HIS A 203 1.28 2.21 12.75
C HIS A 203 1.36 0.76 13.24
N GLN A 204 2.59 0.28 13.45
CA GLN A 204 2.86 -1.08 13.91
C GLN A 204 4.01 -1.09 14.92
N THR A 205 3.94 -2.00 15.90
CA THR A 205 5.03 -2.25 16.86
C THR A 205 6.00 -3.30 16.32
N ALA A 206 7.14 -3.46 17.00
CA ALA A 206 7.97 -4.64 16.84
C ALA A 206 7.19 -5.92 17.19
N ASP A 207 7.75 -7.08 16.80
CA ASP A 207 7.17 -8.39 17.14
C ASP A 207 7.05 -8.57 18.66
N LEU A 208 5.89 -9.05 19.11
CA LEU A 208 5.57 -9.22 20.52
C LEU A 208 6.48 -10.23 21.23
N ALA A 209 7.12 -11.14 20.50
CA ALA A 209 8.11 -12.06 21.03
C ALA A 209 9.30 -11.34 21.67
N SER A 210 9.65 -10.14 21.17
CA SER A 210 10.75 -9.33 21.67
C SER A 210 10.43 -8.53 22.93
N LEU A 211 9.14 -8.41 23.30
CA LEU A 211 8.69 -7.59 24.43
C LEU A 211 8.94 -8.30 25.76
N THR A 212 9.56 -7.58 26.69
CA THR A 212 9.95 -8.16 28.00
C THR A 212 9.20 -7.56 29.20
N TRP A 213 8.68 -6.35 29.08
CA TRP A 213 8.17 -5.57 30.21
C TRP A 213 6.65 -5.48 30.29
N GLN A 214 5.96 -5.58 29.16
CA GLN A 214 4.49 -5.42 29.04
C GLN A 214 3.80 -6.74 29.39
N ARG A 215 3.41 -6.88 30.65
CA ARG A 215 2.89 -8.15 31.20
C ARG A 215 1.63 -8.63 30.49
N SER A 216 0.67 -7.73 30.24
CA SER A 216 -0.61 -8.11 29.64
C SER A 216 -0.45 -8.52 28.19
N ILE A 217 0.39 -7.81 27.42
CA ILE A 217 0.70 -8.16 26.02
C ILE A 217 1.48 -9.48 25.97
N ARG A 218 2.46 -9.69 26.84
CA ARG A 218 3.15 -10.97 26.94
C ARG A 218 2.19 -12.13 27.26
N GLY A 219 1.24 -11.89 28.18
CA GLY A 219 0.22 -12.89 28.51
C GLY A 219 -0.61 -13.28 27.29
N ILE A 220 -1.04 -12.30 26.48
CA ILE A 220 -1.74 -12.57 25.20
C ILE A 220 -0.84 -13.32 24.22
N TYR A 221 0.43 -12.92 24.08
CA TYR A 221 1.37 -13.62 23.19
C TYR A 221 1.55 -15.09 23.59
N GLU A 222 1.72 -15.38 24.89
CA GLU A 222 1.80 -16.75 25.38
C GLU A 222 0.48 -17.53 25.17
N LEU A 223 -0.67 -16.88 25.36
CA LEU A 223 -1.97 -17.50 25.06
C LEU A 223 -2.11 -17.85 23.57
N LEU A 224 -1.70 -16.95 22.68
CA LEU A 224 -1.69 -17.20 21.23
C LEU A 224 -0.77 -18.36 20.86
N LYS A 225 0.43 -18.42 21.45
CA LYS A 225 1.45 -19.44 21.21
C LYS A 225 1.07 -20.83 21.73
N THR A 226 0.22 -20.91 22.73
CA THR A 226 -0.15 -22.16 23.40
C THR A 226 -1.59 -22.58 23.08
N ASP A 227 -2.54 -22.08 23.83
CA ASP A 227 -3.95 -22.51 23.78
C ASP A 227 -4.59 -22.22 22.43
N VAL A 228 -4.37 -21.00 21.88
CA VAL A 228 -5.00 -20.58 20.63
C VAL A 228 -4.42 -21.34 19.44
N MET A 229 -3.08 -21.42 19.34
CA MET A 229 -2.43 -22.17 18.29
C MET A 229 -2.85 -23.65 18.29
N SER A 230 -2.94 -24.27 19.46
CA SER A 230 -3.42 -25.65 19.61
C SER A 230 -4.89 -25.80 19.17
N TRP A 231 -5.75 -24.85 19.56
CA TRP A 231 -7.16 -24.83 19.18
C TRP A 231 -7.32 -24.67 17.65
N VAL A 232 -6.62 -23.71 17.06
CA VAL A 232 -6.63 -23.46 15.61
C VAL A 232 -6.11 -24.67 14.83
N SER A 233 -5.03 -25.32 15.31
CA SER A 233 -4.50 -26.55 14.71
C SER A 233 -5.53 -27.69 14.72
N GLN A 234 -6.26 -27.87 15.82
CA GLN A 234 -7.30 -28.91 15.92
C GLN A 234 -8.49 -28.64 14.97
N VAL A 235 -8.91 -27.38 14.84
CA VAL A 235 -10.04 -27.00 13.97
C VAL A 235 -9.67 -27.08 12.50
N THR A 236 -8.49 -26.59 12.14
CA THR A 236 -8.08 -26.49 10.72
C THR A 236 -7.41 -27.75 10.19
N GLY A 237 -6.91 -28.61 11.09
CA GLY A 237 -6.11 -29.78 10.73
C GLY A 237 -4.69 -29.42 10.27
N LEU A 238 -4.25 -28.15 10.41
CA LEU A 238 -2.93 -27.70 10.01
C LEU A 238 -1.91 -27.94 11.14
N GLU A 239 -0.70 -28.36 10.76
CA GLU A 239 0.45 -28.39 11.66
C GLU A 239 0.96 -26.95 11.85
N LEU A 240 0.85 -26.42 13.07
CA LEU A 240 1.29 -25.09 13.44
C LEU A 240 2.40 -25.19 14.49
N THR A 241 3.52 -24.49 14.25
CA THR A 241 4.75 -24.64 15.05
C THR A 241 5.18 -23.41 15.80
N SER A 242 4.82 -22.22 15.28
CA SER A 242 5.20 -20.94 15.90
C SER A 242 4.19 -19.84 15.57
N VAL A 243 4.32 -18.71 16.25
CA VAL A 243 3.48 -17.54 16.05
C VAL A 243 4.35 -16.28 15.97
N SER A 244 4.06 -15.41 15.02
CA SER A 244 4.54 -14.03 14.98
C SER A 244 3.34 -13.09 15.17
N ALA A 245 3.51 -12.06 15.98
CA ALA A 245 2.43 -11.13 16.29
C ALA A 245 2.95 -9.73 16.55
N SER A 246 2.16 -8.72 16.18
CA SER A 246 2.44 -7.32 16.47
C SER A 246 1.15 -6.57 16.78
N CYS A 247 1.27 -5.42 17.45
CA CYS A 247 0.16 -4.50 17.61
C CYS A 247 0.07 -3.60 16.40
N SER A 248 -1.16 -3.36 15.91
CA SER A 248 -1.44 -2.45 14.82
C SER A 248 -2.46 -1.40 15.22
N LEU A 249 -2.19 -0.15 14.81
CA LEU A 249 -3.06 0.99 15.01
C LEU A 249 -3.32 1.66 13.66
N TYR A 250 -4.60 1.75 13.32
CA TYR A 250 -5.07 2.47 12.14
C TYR A 250 -5.82 3.72 12.59
N GLY A 251 -5.26 4.88 12.27
CA GLY A 251 -5.89 6.18 12.45
C GLY A 251 -6.66 6.64 11.22
N PRO A 252 -7.17 7.90 11.22
CA PRO A 252 -7.88 8.45 10.07
C PRO A 252 -7.07 8.41 8.77
N GLY A 253 -7.64 7.82 7.72
CA GLY A 253 -6.99 7.63 6.42
C GLY A 253 -6.13 6.37 6.29
N ASP A 254 -5.87 5.68 7.38
CA ASP A 254 -5.04 4.47 7.37
C ASP A 254 -5.78 3.28 6.77
N HIS A 255 -5.02 2.44 6.07
CA HIS A 255 -5.54 1.31 5.30
C HIS A 255 -4.46 0.26 5.05
N LEU A 256 -4.89 -0.93 4.64
CA LEU A 256 -4.03 -1.98 4.08
C LEU A 256 -4.76 -2.56 2.88
N LEU A 257 -4.23 -2.37 1.68
CA LEU A 257 -4.87 -2.74 0.42
C LEU A 257 -4.85 -4.26 0.19
N VAL A 258 -5.41 -4.68 -0.93
CA VAL A 258 -5.66 -6.09 -1.24
C VAL A 258 -4.39 -6.91 -1.33
N HIS A 259 -4.31 -7.97 -0.53
CA HIS A 259 -3.20 -8.94 -0.48
C HIS A 259 -3.73 -10.32 -0.05
N ASP A 260 -2.89 -11.34 -0.13
CA ASP A 260 -3.22 -12.73 0.18
C ASP A 260 -2.48 -13.30 1.40
N ASP A 261 -1.54 -12.56 1.96
CA ASP A 261 -0.63 -12.98 3.05
C ASP A 261 0.30 -14.16 2.72
N LEU A 262 0.30 -14.66 1.49
CA LEU A 262 1.03 -15.85 1.07
C LEU A 262 2.54 -15.59 1.01
N LEU A 263 3.18 -15.64 2.17
CA LEU A 263 4.61 -15.40 2.31
C LEU A 263 5.26 -16.46 3.23
N GLY A 264 6.28 -17.11 2.75
CA GLY A 264 7.09 -18.07 3.52
C GLY A 264 6.26 -19.19 4.15
N ASP A 265 6.39 -19.32 5.45
CA ASP A 265 5.78 -20.39 6.27
C ASP A 265 4.47 -19.96 6.97
N ARG A 266 3.87 -18.82 6.60
CA ARG A 266 2.57 -18.39 7.11
C ARG A 266 1.48 -19.38 6.68
N ARG A 267 0.66 -19.84 7.64
CA ARG A 267 -0.43 -20.81 7.39
C ARG A 267 -1.80 -20.32 7.77
N VAL A 268 -1.89 -19.58 8.86
CA VAL A 268 -3.15 -19.00 9.34
C VAL A 268 -2.87 -17.58 9.78
N ALA A 269 -3.59 -16.61 9.22
CA ALA A 269 -3.59 -15.23 9.69
C ALA A 269 -4.62 -15.06 10.80
N PHE A 270 -4.34 -14.19 11.76
CA PHE A 270 -5.30 -13.86 12.83
C PHE A 270 -5.29 -12.36 13.16
N ILE A 271 -6.44 -11.88 13.65
CA ILE A 271 -6.63 -10.51 14.09
C ILE A 271 -7.44 -10.55 15.38
N PHE A 272 -6.85 -10.14 16.50
CA PHE A 272 -7.55 -9.93 17.76
C PHE A 272 -7.93 -8.46 17.91
N TYR A 273 -9.22 -8.17 17.87
CA TYR A 273 -9.75 -6.81 17.89
C TYR A 273 -9.86 -6.27 19.31
N LEU A 274 -9.39 -5.04 19.50
CA LEU A 274 -9.40 -4.28 20.74
C LEU A 274 -10.24 -3.00 20.58
N ALA A 275 -11.34 -3.06 19.81
CA ALA A 275 -12.23 -1.94 19.62
C ALA A 275 -12.80 -1.46 20.96
N PRO A 276 -12.95 -0.14 21.16
CA PRO A 276 -13.55 0.37 22.38
C PRO A 276 -14.98 -0.16 22.52
N TRP A 277 -15.31 -0.65 23.70
CA TRP A 277 -16.56 -1.35 23.98
C TRP A 277 -17.56 -0.55 24.82
N ARG A 278 -17.21 0.69 25.16
CA ARG A 278 -18.14 1.64 25.80
C ARG A 278 -18.00 2.98 25.14
N PRO A 279 -19.01 3.44 24.36
CA PRO A 279 -19.11 4.84 24.06
C PRO A 279 -19.20 5.61 25.37
N THR A 280 -18.43 6.69 25.50
CA THR A 280 -18.62 7.58 26.65
C THR A 280 -20.02 8.17 26.56
N ALA A 281 -20.68 8.35 27.71
CA ALA A 281 -22.05 8.94 27.77
C ALA A 281 -22.19 10.25 26.99
N ALA A 282 -21.09 10.95 26.73
CA ALA A 282 -21.04 12.15 25.90
C ALA A 282 -21.22 11.88 24.39
N SER A 283 -20.83 10.69 23.89
CA SER A 283 -21.03 10.32 22.48
C SER A 283 -22.49 9.96 22.19
N TYR A 284 -23.21 9.42 23.16
CA TYR A 284 -24.65 9.17 23.08
C TYR A 284 -25.48 10.44 22.89
N GLN A 285 -25.18 11.49 23.61
CA GLN A 285 -25.93 12.74 23.50
C GLN A 285 -25.72 13.46 22.16
N ARG A 286 -24.60 13.21 21.48
CA ARG A 286 -24.34 13.78 20.15
C ARG A 286 -25.06 13.04 19.02
N VAL A 287 -25.28 11.73 19.16
CA VAL A 287 -25.99 10.92 18.15
C VAL A 287 -27.50 11.17 18.21
N GLU A 288 -28.08 11.38 19.40
CA GLU A 288 -29.51 11.68 19.56
C GLU A 288 -29.91 13.06 19.03
N ASN A 289 -28.97 14.01 18.90
CA ASN A 289 -29.24 15.37 18.40
C ASN A 289 -28.95 15.58 16.91
N GLY A 290 -28.46 14.57 16.20
CA GLY A 290 -28.18 14.58 14.76
C GLY A 290 -29.24 13.81 14.00
N ALA A 291 -30.26 14.52 13.46
CA ALA A 291 -31.24 14.15 12.46
C ALA A 291 -31.20 12.74 11.86
N SER A 292 -32.27 11.99 12.13
CA SER A 292 -32.90 10.97 11.28
C SER A 292 -32.02 10.31 10.19
N GLY A 293 -31.43 9.21 10.52
CA GLY A 293 -30.91 8.22 9.59
C GLY A 293 -30.73 6.92 10.35
N ASP A 294 -31.34 5.88 9.85
CA ASP A 294 -31.33 4.52 10.35
C ASP A 294 -29.89 4.05 10.55
N HIS A 295 -29.38 4.16 11.76
CA HIS A 295 -28.05 3.71 12.12
C HIS A 295 -28.20 2.39 12.86
N ASP A 296 -27.95 1.30 12.15
CA ASP A 296 -27.82 -0.04 12.72
C ASP A 296 -26.64 -0.05 13.70
N VAL A 297 -26.91 0.27 14.95
CA VAL A 297 -25.99 -0.01 16.05
C VAL A 297 -25.97 -1.51 16.26
N ILE A 298 -24.83 -2.13 16.05
CA ILE A 298 -24.67 -3.56 16.26
C ILE A 298 -24.70 -3.81 17.77
N GLN A 299 -25.84 -4.26 18.29
CA GLN A 299 -25.95 -4.75 19.65
C GLN A 299 -25.33 -6.15 19.75
N VAL A 300 -24.41 -6.32 20.69
CA VAL A 300 -23.86 -7.62 21.06
C VAL A 300 -24.26 -7.86 22.51
N ASP A 301 -25.14 -8.84 22.76
CA ASP A 301 -25.61 -9.28 24.09
C ASP A 301 -26.09 -8.15 25.01
N GLY A 302 -26.74 -7.13 24.47
CA GLY A 302 -27.22 -5.98 25.22
C GLY A 302 -26.13 -4.96 25.58
N GLU A 303 -24.89 -5.17 25.16
CA GLU A 303 -23.78 -4.22 25.28
C GLU A 303 -23.50 -3.59 23.90
N GLU A 304 -23.39 -2.26 23.85
CA GLU A 304 -23.09 -1.54 22.63
C GLU A 304 -21.59 -1.61 22.30
N CYS A 305 -21.27 -2.07 21.10
CA CYS A 305 -19.92 -1.97 20.57
C CYS A 305 -19.65 -0.52 20.16
N GLY A 306 -18.55 0.09 20.63
CA GLY A 306 -18.16 1.46 20.28
C GLY A 306 -17.73 1.66 18.82
N TRP A 307 -17.65 0.60 18.01
CA TRP A 307 -17.26 0.66 16.60
C TRP A 307 -18.46 0.43 15.68
N SER A 308 -18.68 1.32 14.73
CA SER A 308 -19.78 1.23 13.78
C SER A 308 -19.30 1.21 12.33
N PRO A 309 -20.10 0.70 11.37
CA PRO A 309 -19.72 0.58 9.96
C PRO A 309 -19.27 1.89 9.30
N HIS A 310 -19.81 3.03 9.72
CA HIS A 310 -19.42 4.33 9.16
C HIS A 310 -18.01 4.79 9.58
N MET A 311 -17.41 4.16 10.60
CA MET A 311 -16.02 4.42 11.00
C MET A 311 -15.00 3.77 10.06
N GLY A 312 -15.45 2.89 9.15
CA GLY A 312 -14.57 2.14 8.26
C GLY A 312 -13.77 1.04 8.97
N GLY A 313 -12.57 0.74 8.49
CA GLY A 313 -11.64 -0.18 9.16
C GLY A 313 -12.06 -1.65 9.17
N ALA A 314 -13.03 -2.07 8.35
CA ALA A 314 -13.44 -3.46 8.24
C ALA A 314 -12.34 -4.33 7.65
N LEU A 315 -12.27 -5.59 8.06
CA LEU A 315 -11.63 -6.64 7.27
C LEU A 315 -12.58 -6.98 6.11
N GLU A 316 -12.16 -6.69 4.90
CA GLU A 316 -12.93 -6.85 3.68
C GLU A 316 -12.39 -8.02 2.88
N LEU A 317 -13.27 -8.99 2.55
CA LEU A 317 -12.94 -10.21 1.83
C LEU A 317 -13.37 -10.07 0.37
N LEU A 318 -12.51 -10.47 -0.56
CA LEU A 318 -12.75 -10.31 -1.99
C LEU A 318 -13.14 -11.62 -2.66
N ALA A 319 -14.05 -11.53 -3.63
CA ALA A 319 -14.33 -12.62 -4.55
C ALA A 319 -13.19 -12.78 -5.57
N MET A 320 -13.11 -13.98 -6.16
CA MET A 320 -12.16 -14.30 -7.24
C MET A 320 -12.91 -14.48 -8.54
N ASP A 321 -12.31 -14.09 -9.66
CA ASP A 321 -12.78 -14.42 -10.99
C ASP A 321 -12.33 -15.83 -11.44
N ASP A 322 -12.74 -16.23 -12.65
CA ASP A 322 -12.38 -17.53 -13.23
C ASP A 322 -10.85 -17.69 -13.48
N ASP A 323 -10.14 -16.57 -13.56
CA ASP A 323 -8.67 -16.53 -13.70
C ASP A 323 -7.93 -16.50 -12.35
N SER A 324 -8.65 -16.69 -11.23
CA SER A 324 -8.13 -16.62 -9.87
C SER A 324 -7.56 -15.24 -9.53
N ARG A 325 -8.20 -14.15 -10.01
CA ARG A 325 -7.84 -12.78 -9.67
C ARG A 325 -8.87 -12.18 -8.72
N PRO A 326 -8.45 -11.41 -7.70
CA PRO A 326 -9.38 -10.76 -6.80
C PRO A 326 -10.17 -9.65 -7.52
N THR A 327 -11.48 -9.61 -7.23
CA THR A 327 -12.43 -8.69 -7.84
C THR A 327 -13.05 -7.75 -6.81
N ASP A 328 -14.32 -7.93 -6.49
CA ASP A 328 -15.06 -7.05 -5.59
C ASP A 328 -15.09 -7.55 -4.14
N VAL A 329 -15.25 -6.62 -3.21
CA VAL A 329 -15.48 -6.92 -1.80
C VAL A 329 -16.89 -7.52 -1.67
N VAL A 330 -16.96 -8.75 -1.16
CA VAL A 330 -18.23 -9.50 -0.99
C VAL A 330 -18.61 -9.68 0.47
N HIS A 331 -17.65 -9.54 1.39
CA HIS A 331 -17.92 -9.66 2.81
C HIS A 331 -17.11 -8.65 3.63
N LYS A 332 -17.71 -8.10 4.71
CA LYS A 332 -17.06 -7.13 5.60
C LYS A 332 -17.23 -7.56 7.03
N ILE A 333 -16.11 -7.63 7.77
CA ILE A 333 -16.06 -7.95 9.18
C ILE A 333 -15.58 -6.70 9.92
N TYR A 334 -16.47 -6.07 10.66
CA TYR A 334 -16.14 -4.88 11.44
C TYR A 334 -15.48 -5.24 12.77
N PRO A 335 -14.57 -4.39 13.27
CA PRO A 335 -13.95 -4.59 14.58
C PRO A 335 -15.00 -4.71 15.68
N ARG A 336 -14.80 -5.68 16.58
CA ARG A 336 -15.57 -5.84 17.82
C ARG A 336 -14.62 -6.11 18.97
N ASN A 337 -14.87 -5.50 20.10
CA ASN A 337 -14.07 -5.77 21.28
C ASN A 337 -14.12 -7.24 21.67
N ASN A 338 -13.01 -7.80 22.11
CA ASN A 338 -12.89 -9.19 22.53
C ASN A 338 -13.29 -10.23 21.46
N MET A 339 -13.03 -9.93 20.18
CA MET A 339 -13.25 -10.83 19.06
C MET A 339 -11.91 -11.17 18.38
N LEU A 340 -11.69 -12.46 18.12
CA LEU A 340 -10.56 -12.90 17.30
C LEU A 340 -11.08 -13.47 15.98
N ALA A 341 -10.59 -12.93 14.86
CA ALA A 341 -10.80 -13.47 13.52
C ALA A 341 -9.56 -14.24 13.09
N PHE A 342 -9.73 -15.39 12.42
CA PHE A 342 -8.63 -16.06 11.77
C PHE A 342 -9.07 -16.73 10.45
N PHE A 343 -8.13 -16.91 9.55
CA PHE A 343 -8.37 -17.57 8.26
C PHE A 343 -7.10 -18.26 7.74
N LYS A 344 -7.32 -19.31 6.92
CA LYS A 344 -6.21 -20.02 6.25
C LYS A 344 -5.59 -19.12 5.19
N VAL A 345 -4.27 -18.98 5.21
CA VAL A 345 -3.50 -18.30 4.16
C VAL A 345 -3.41 -19.18 2.93
N GLY A 346 -3.73 -18.62 1.78
CA GLY A 346 -3.72 -19.31 0.49
C GLY A 346 -3.88 -18.33 -0.68
N THR A 347 -3.77 -18.82 -1.90
CA THR A 347 -3.94 -18.04 -3.13
C THR A 347 -5.36 -17.48 -3.31
N ASP A 348 -6.31 -17.98 -2.54
CA ASP A 348 -7.72 -17.59 -2.50
C ASP A 348 -8.06 -16.61 -1.38
N SER A 349 -7.14 -16.37 -0.43
CA SER A 349 -7.41 -15.57 0.76
C SER A 349 -7.23 -14.06 0.58
N HIS A 350 -7.59 -13.51 -0.58
CA HIS A 350 -7.45 -12.08 -0.84
C HIS A 350 -8.38 -11.25 0.04
N HIS A 351 -7.77 -10.35 0.78
CA HIS A 351 -8.45 -9.48 1.74
C HIS A 351 -7.77 -8.11 1.84
N GLN A 352 -8.44 -7.17 2.50
CA GLN A 352 -7.89 -5.85 2.80
C GLN A 352 -8.44 -5.33 4.13
N VAL A 353 -7.75 -4.36 4.73
CA VAL A 353 -8.31 -3.53 5.79
C VAL A 353 -8.79 -2.23 5.15
N GLY A 354 -10.10 -2.03 5.12
CA GLY A 354 -10.71 -0.81 4.59
C GLY A 354 -10.22 0.42 5.34
N GLU A 355 -10.21 1.56 4.67
CA GLU A 355 -9.79 2.83 5.26
C GLU A 355 -10.57 3.15 6.54
N VAL A 356 -9.86 3.53 7.59
CA VAL A 356 -10.45 4.09 8.80
C VAL A 356 -10.80 5.56 8.55
N VAL A 357 -12.08 5.89 8.66
CA VAL A 357 -12.57 7.26 8.47
C VAL A 357 -13.00 7.94 9.78
N SER A 358 -12.90 7.22 10.89
CA SER A 358 -13.15 7.77 12.23
C SER A 358 -12.08 8.79 12.62
N LEU A 359 -12.51 9.99 13.01
CA LEU A 359 -11.64 11.03 13.57
C LEU A 359 -11.48 10.92 15.10
N GLU A 360 -12.31 10.11 15.75
CA GLU A 360 -12.39 10.03 17.20
C GLU A 360 -11.69 8.78 17.76
N LEU A 361 -11.85 7.65 17.08
CA LEU A 361 -11.38 6.36 17.58
C LEU A 361 -10.44 5.67 16.57
N PRO A 362 -9.23 5.28 16.97
CA PRO A 362 -8.36 4.45 16.16
C PRO A 362 -8.82 2.99 16.18
N ARG A 363 -8.56 2.26 15.10
CA ARG A 363 -8.73 0.80 15.06
C ARG A 363 -7.48 0.13 15.64
N LEU A 364 -7.64 -0.48 16.80
CA LEU A 364 -6.59 -1.22 17.50
C LEU A 364 -6.77 -2.72 17.34
N SER A 365 -5.67 -3.44 17.09
CA SER A 365 -5.65 -4.90 17.03
C SER A 365 -4.28 -5.47 17.38
N ILE A 366 -4.26 -6.72 17.82
CA ILE A 366 -3.08 -7.59 17.77
C ILE A 366 -3.30 -8.54 16.61
N ASN A 367 -2.39 -8.54 15.66
CA ASN A 367 -2.49 -9.36 14.46
C ASN A 367 -1.17 -10.04 14.14
N GLY A 368 -1.25 -11.11 13.38
CA GLY A 368 -0.08 -11.91 13.01
C GLY A 368 -0.44 -13.22 12.33
N TRP A 369 0.50 -14.14 12.38
CA TRP A 369 0.38 -15.42 11.68
C TRP A 369 0.83 -16.57 12.57
N PHE A 370 0.11 -17.69 12.44
CA PHE A 370 0.61 -18.98 12.85
C PHE A 370 1.37 -19.60 11.68
N HIS A 371 2.57 -20.09 11.97
CA HIS A 371 3.51 -20.63 11.01
C HIS A 371 3.54 -22.17 11.08
N GLY A 372 3.90 -22.79 9.98
CA GLY A 372 4.00 -24.24 9.90
C GLY A 372 4.69 -24.70 8.63
N PRO A 373 4.92 -26.03 8.44
CA PRO A 373 5.54 -26.57 7.26
C PRO A 373 4.75 -26.19 6.00
N ALA A 374 5.46 -26.01 4.89
CA ALA A 374 4.82 -25.73 3.61
C ALA A 374 3.84 -26.87 3.26
N PRO A 375 2.62 -26.56 2.80
CA PRO A 375 1.74 -27.57 2.27
C PRO A 375 2.43 -28.26 1.07
N GLU A 376 2.15 -29.53 0.86
CA GLU A 376 2.59 -30.20 -0.37
C GLU A 376 2.09 -29.38 -1.58
N PRO A 377 2.95 -29.14 -2.59
CA PRO A 377 2.55 -28.36 -3.76
C PRO A 377 1.35 -29.04 -4.42
N GLU A 378 0.24 -28.32 -4.50
CA GLU A 378 -0.93 -28.80 -5.23
C GLU A 378 -0.55 -29.02 -6.70
N PRO A 379 -0.90 -30.16 -7.31
CA PRO A 379 -0.47 -30.52 -8.67
C PRO A 379 -0.98 -29.59 -9.79
N CYS A 380 -1.73 -28.56 -9.46
CA CYS A 380 -2.34 -27.61 -10.40
C CYS A 380 -2.20 -26.14 -9.99
N ALA A 381 -1.04 -25.70 -9.53
CA ALA A 381 -0.77 -24.26 -9.52
C ALA A 381 -0.77 -23.78 -10.98
N ARG A 382 -1.87 -23.13 -11.39
CA ARG A 382 -1.93 -22.46 -12.70
C ARG A 382 -0.80 -21.44 -12.73
N VAL A 383 0.16 -21.64 -13.62
CA VAL A 383 1.20 -20.66 -13.91
C VAL A 383 0.46 -19.46 -14.50
N VAL A 384 0.37 -18.38 -13.71
CA VAL A 384 -0.14 -17.10 -14.20
C VAL A 384 0.85 -16.65 -15.28
N THR A 385 0.47 -16.82 -16.54
CA THR A 385 1.26 -16.29 -17.65
C THR A 385 1.25 -14.77 -17.57
N PRO A 386 2.41 -14.12 -17.53
CA PRO A 386 2.46 -12.67 -17.57
C PRO A 386 1.72 -12.16 -18.81
N PRO A 387 1.03 -11.02 -18.74
CA PRO A 387 0.40 -10.43 -19.91
C PRO A 387 1.45 -10.23 -21.01
N PRO A 388 1.09 -10.41 -22.29
CA PRO A 388 2.02 -10.20 -23.38
C PRO A 388 2.59 -8.79 -23.33
N PRO A 389 3.88 -8.58 -23.69
CA PRO A 389 4.48 -7.26 -23.70
C PRO A 389 3.68 -6.32 -24.61
N THR A 390 3.38 -5.13 -24.11
CA THR A 390 2.74 -4.09 -24.93
C THR A 390 3.70 -3.68 -26.02
N LEU A 391 3.29 -3.78 -27.28
CA LEU A 391 4.12 -3.35 -28.40
C LEU A 391 4.10 -1.82 -28.50
N ALA A 392 5.28 -1.22 -28.55
CA ALA A 392 5.43 0.21 -28.77
C ALA A 392 4.80 0.64 -30.10
N GLN A 393 3.95 1.66 -30.03
CA GLN A 393 3.30 2.26 -31.18
C GLN A 393 4.13 3.44 -31.69
N ARG A 394 4.15 3.63 -33.00
CA ARG A 394 4.82 4.78 -33.60
C ARG A 394 3.94 6.02 -33.57
N PRO A 395 4.52 7.23 -33.40
CA PRO A 395 3.75 8.47 -33.45
C PRO A 395 3.08 8.64 -34.83
N HIS A 396 1.84 9.09 -34.84
CA HIS A 396 1.14 9.37 -36.08
C HIS A 396 1.57 10.70 -36.71
N SER A 397 1.46 10.80 -38.03
CA SER A 397 1.85 11.99 -38.84
C SER A 397 0.65 12.84 -39.24
N GLU A 398 -0.55 12.60 -38.72
CA GLU A 398 -1.72 13.44 -38.99
C GLU A 398 -1.44 14.88 -38.51
N PRO A 399 -1.88 15.91 -39.24
CA PRO A 399 -1.66 17.31 -38.87
C PRO A 399 -2.31 17.62 -37.52
N VAL A 400 -1.53 18.09 -36.55
CA VAL A 400 -1.98 18.59 -35.25
C VAL A 400 -1.46 20.02 -35.09
N LEU A 401 -2.37 20.95 -34.81
CA LEU A 401 -2.02 22.34 -34.56
C LEU A 401 -1.69 22.51 -33.06
N MET A 402 -0.42 22.29 -32.72
CA MET A 402 0.11 22.34 -31.35
C MET A 402 -0.25 23.67 -30.66
N ASN A 403 -0.14 24.79 -31.36
CA ASN A 403 -0.43 26.13 -30.85
C ASN A 403 -1.91 26.37 -30.51
N GLN A 404 -2.81 25.47 -30.86
CA GLN A 404 -4.22 25.51 -30.46
C GLN A 404 -4.49 24.77 -29.14
N TRP A 405 -3.54 23.98 -28.69
CA TRP A 405 -3.67 23.14 -27.50
C TRP A 405 -2.69 23.53 -26.40
N VAL A 406 -1.44 23.74 -26.75
CA VAL A 406 -0.33 23.92 -25.81
C VAL A 406 -0.05 25.41 -25.64
N ASP A 407 0.20 25.84 -24.41
CA ASP A 407 0.54 27.22 -24.11
C ASP A 407 1.79 27.69 -24.88
N ASN A 408 1.74 28.92 -25.35
CA ASN A 408 2.80 29.52 -26.16
C ASN A 408 4.18 29.60 -25.46
N THR A 409 4.18 29.55 -24.12
CA THR A 409 5.40 29.50 -23.33
C THR A 409 6.27 28.31 -23.73
N TYR A 410 5.67 27.13 -23.95
CA TYR A 410 6.38 25.91 -24.33
C TYR A 410 6.72 25.85 -25.83
N MET A 411 6.19 26.75 -26.62
CA MET A 411 6.58 26.92 -28.03
C MET A 411 7.91 27.68 -28.18
N SER A 412 8.32 28.44 -27.17
CA SER A 412 9.56 29.22 -27.17
C SER A 412 10.81 28.32 -27.09
N PRO A 413 11.82 28.49 -27.99
CA PRO A 413 13.07 27.76 -27.89
C PRO A 413 13.80 27.99 -26.55
N ARG A 414 13.68 29.20 -25.97
CA ARG A 414 14.28 29.53 -24.68
C ARG A 414 13.67 28.70 -23.54
N SER A 415 12.34 28.58 -23.50
CA SER A 415 11.66 27.79 -22.48
C SER A 415 11.97 26.30 -22.61
N ARG A 416 12.02 25.78 -23.86
CA ARG A 416 12.40 24.38 -24.10
C ARG A 416 13.83 24.08 -23.63
N ALA A 417 14.78 24.99 -23.89
CA ALA A 417 16.15 24.85 -23.39
C ALA A 417 16.22 24.88 -21.84
N GLN A 418 15.35 25.67 -21.16
CA GLN A 418 15.27 25.67 -19.70
C GLN A 418 14.69 24.34 -19.18
N VAL A 419 13.66 23.81 -19.81
CA VAL A 419 13.08 22.50 -19.51
C VAL A 419 14.13 21.40 -19.70
N GLN A 420 14.86 21.41 -20.82
CA GLN A 420 15.94 20.47 -21.09
C GLN A 420 17.01 20.52 -20.00
N ALA A 421 17.48 21.71 -19.63
CA ALA A 421 18.49 21.86 -18.57
C ALA A 421 17.99 21.34 -17.20
N GLN A 422 16.70 21.44 -16.90
CA GLN A 422 16.12 20.85 -15.71
C GLN A 422 16.06 19.32 -15.81
N MET A 423 15.58 18.78 -16.93
CA MET A 423 15.55 17.33 -17.18
C MET A 423 16.94 16.69 -17.07
N GLU A 424 17.98 17.34 -17.60
CA GLU A 424 19.36 16.86 -17.50
C GLU A 424 19.89 16.83 -16.06
N ARG A 425 19.42 17.75 -15.21
CA ARG A 425 19.87 17.86 -13.82
C ARG A 425 19.06 16.99 -12.86
N GLU A 426 17.72 16.96 -13.03
CA GLU A 426 16.78 16.41 -12.05
C GLU A 426 16.07 15.15 -12.53
N SER A 427 16.19 14.82 -13.83
CA SER A 427 15.45 13.72 -14.49
C SER A 427 13.92 13.86 -14.40
N GLU A 428 13.43 15.01 -13.93
CA GLU A 428 12.01 15.35 -13.83
C GLU A 428 11.73 16.81 -14.15
N VAL A 429 10.54 17.09 -14.68
CA VAL A 429 10.04 18.46 -14.85
C VAL A 429 8.52 18.50 -14.83
N CYS A 430 7.97 19.55 -14.23
CA CYS A 430 6.53 19.83 -14.20
C CYS A 430 6.19 21.03 -15.12
N LEU A 431 5.50 20.77 -16.22
CA LEU A 431 5.04 21.78 -17.16
C LEU A 431 3.63 22.25 -16.76
N ARG A 432 3.55 23.30 -15.96
CA ARG A 432 2.28 23.83 -15.41
C ARG A 432 1.49 24.58 -16.48
N SER A 433 0.16 24.54 -16.38
CA SER A 433 -0.76 25.19 -17.32
C SER A 433 -0.42 24.85 -18.77
N LEU A 434 -0.17 23.55 -19.04
CA LEU A 434 0.25 23.10 -20.37
C LEU A 434 -0.79 23.39 -21.44
N LEU A 435 -2.06 23.06 -21.16
CA LEU A 435 -3.14 23.25 -22.12
C LEU A 435 -3.70 24.67 -22.01
N LEU A 436 -4.02 25.27 -23.16
CA LEU A 436 -4.72 26.54 -23.23
C LEU A 436 -6.05 26.49 -22.47
N PRO A 437 -6.43 27.55 -21.74
CA PRO A 437 -7.61 27.55 -20.88
C PRO A 437 -8.90 27.11 -21.58
N ASP A 438 -9.15 27.58 -22.80
CA ASP A 438 -10.37 27.24 -23.55
C ASP A 438 -10.41 25.74 -23.90
N LYS A 439 -9.28 25.15 -24.31
CA LYS A 439 -9.18 23.74 -24.65
C LYS A 439 -9.26 22.87 -23.39
N TYR A 440 -8.63 23.33 -22.31
CA TYR A 440 -8.69 22.65 -21.03
C TYR A 440 -10.12 22.61 -20.49
N GLN A 441 -10.87 23.73 -20.52
CA GLN A 441 -12.26 23.77 -20.08
C GLN A 441 -13.15 22.87 -20.95
N ALA A 442 -13.00 22.93 -22.28
CA ALA A 442 -13.76 22.06 -23.18
C ALA A 442 -13.47 20.58 -22.93
N LEU A 443 -12.23 20.23 -22.59
CA LEU A 443 -11.85 18.87 -22.21
C LEU A 443 -12.52 18.43 -20.90
N LEU A 444 -12.50 19.28 -19.86
CA LEU A 444 -13.16 18.99 -18.59
C LEU A 444 -14.68 18.82 -18.74
N ASP A 445 -15.30 19.63 -19.58
CA ASP A 445 -16.75 19.53 -19.84
C ASP A 445 -17.07 18.23 -20.61
N ALA A 446 -16.19 17.80 -21.53
CA ALA A 446 -16.31 16.52 -22.21
C ALA A 446 -16.12 15.32 -21.25
N LEU A 447 -15.17 15.40 -20.31
CA LEU A 447 -14.88 14.34 -19.34
C LEU A 447 -15.96 14.13 -18.30
N LYS A 448 -16.82 15.13 -18.08
CA LYS A 448 -17.97 15.06 -17.16
C LYS A 448 -19.24 14.46 -17.79
N GLN A 449 -19.21 14.15 -19.09
CA GLN A 449 -20.40 13.59 -19.76
C GLN A 449 -20.70 12.19 -19.23
N PRO A 450 -21.98 11.86 -19.01
CA PRO A 450 -22.37 10.59 -18.41
C PRO A 450 -22.29 9.38 -19.37
N ASP A 451 -22.13 9.62 -20.66
CA ASP A 451 -22.11 8.61 -21.72
C ASP A 451 -20.74 7.98 -21.97
N ILE A 452 -19.71 8.41 -21.23
CA ILE A 452 -18.38 7.81 -21.32
C ILE A 452 -18.40 6.42 -20.71
N PRO A 453 -18.07 5.36 -21.47
CA PRO A 453 -18.07 3.98 -21.00
C PRO A 453 -16.80 3.69 -20.19
N TRP A 454 -16.72 4.20 -18.99
CA TRP A 454 -15.56 3.97 -18.12
C TRP A 454 -15.39 2.49 -17.78
N GLU A 455 -14.27 1.90 -18.18
CA GLU A 455 -13.88 0.53 -17.85
C GLU A 455 -13.06 0.48 -16.58
N ARG A 456 -13.47 -0.34 -15.61
CA ARG A 456 -12.71 -0.53 -14.39
C ARG A 456 -11.45 -1.35 -14.66
N CYS A 457 -10.32 -0.86 -14.20
CA CYS A 457 -9.03 -1.53 -14.28
C CYS A 457 -8.78 -2.35 -13.01
N GLY A 458 -8.26 -3.55 -13.19
CA GLY A 458 -7.86 -4.48 -12.16
C GLY A 458 -6.62 -5.28 -12.54
N PRO A 459 -6.34 -6.38 -11.84
CA PRO A 459 -7.07 -6.95 -10.69
C PRO A 459 -6.93 -6.10 -9.42
N ALA A 460 -7.84 -6.33 -8.44
CA ALA A 460 -7.95 -5.50 -7.24
C ALA A 460 -6.70 -5.49 -6.36
N ASN A 461 -5.82 -6.49 -6.44
CA ASN A 461 -4.52 -6.55 -5.76
C ASN A 461 -3.37 -5.84 -6.52
N GLN A 462 -3.67 -5.12 -7.60
CA GLN A 462 -2.67 -4.34 -8.35
C GLN A 462 -3.12 -2.91 -8.57
N ARG A 463 -4.40 -2.69 -8.90
CA ARG A 463 -4.92 -1.37 -9.22
C ARG A 463 -6.44 -1.31 -9.09
N ARG A 464 -6.91 -0.10 -8.87
CA ARG A 464 -8.32 0.23 -8.84
C ARG A 464 -8.47 1.67 -9.32
N TYR A 465 -8.82 1.86 -10.57
CA TYR A 465 -9.23 3.10 -11.21
C TYR A 465 -10.04 2.74 -12.45
N SER A 466 -10.61 3.70 -13.15
CA SER A 466 -11.28 3.43 -14.42
C SER A 466 -10.54 4.11 -15.57
N ARG A 467 -10.61 3.56 -16.78
CA ARG A 467 -10.02 4.14 -17.98
C ARG A 467 -11.03 4.23 -19.12
N VAL A 468 -10.75 5.09 -20.06
CA VAL A 468 -11.54 5.18 -21.30
C VAL A 468 -11.11 4.06 -22.26
N PRO A 469 -12.06 3.26 -22.84
CA PRO A 469 -11.74 2.29 -23.87
C PRO A 469 -11.23 2.97 -25.15
N PHE A 470 -10.14 2.45 -25.71
CA PHE A 470 -9.54 3.02 -26.93
C PHE A 470 -10.49 2.98 -28.13
N ASP A 471 -11.22 1.88 -28.32
CA ASP A 471 -12.19 1.70 -29.41
C ASP A 471 -13.32 2.75 -29.35
N TRP A 472 -13.77 3.10 -28.15
CA TRP A 472 -14.74 4.18 -27.97
C TRP A 472 -14.17 5.54 -28.37
N VAL A 473 -12.92 5.82 -28.00
CA VAL A 473 -12.26 7.06 -28.40
C VAL A 473 -12.14 7.17 -29.94
N GLU A 474 -11.85 6.09 -30.62
CA GLU A 474 -11.80 6.07 -32.08
C GLU A 474 -13.16 6.29 -32.75
N SER A 475 -14.24 5.95 -32.07
CA SER A 475 -15.61 6.18 -32.55
C SER A 475 -16.09 7.62 -32.43
N LEU A 476 -15.42 8.45 -31.61
CA LEU A 476 -15.77 9.85 -31.41
C LEU A 476 -15.48 10.70 -32.67
N ASP A 477 -16.16 11.83 -32.78
CA ASP A 477 -15.85 12.82 -33.81
C ASP A 477 -14.38 13.27 -33.72
N LYS A 478 -13.78 13.58 -34.88
CA LYS A 478 -12.35 13.99 -34.95
C LYS A 478 -12.03 15.22 -34.11
N GLU A 479 -13.01 16.12 -33.97
CA GLU A 479 -12.88 17.36 -33.18
C GLU A 479 -13.24 17.18 -31.70
N HIS A 480 -13.67 15.99 -31.30
CA HIS A 480 -14.03 15.73 -29.90
C HIS A 480 -12.82 15.97 -28.97
N PRO A 481 -12.95 16.72 -27.85
CA PRO A 481 -11.82 17.12 -27.02
C PRO A 481 -10.97 15.93 -26.50
N ILE A 482 -11.60 14.84 -26.06
CA ILE A 482 -10.90 13.63 -25.58
C ILE A 482 -10.07 13.01 -26.71
N ARG A 483 -10.68 12.79 -27.89
CA ARG A 483 -9.97 12.20 -29.04
C ARG A 483 -8.81 13.09 -29.48
N SER A 484 -9.03 14.41 -29.54
CA SER A 484 -8.03 15.38 -29.93
C SER A 484 -6.85 15.45 -28.95
N LEU A 485 -7.09 15.32 -27.65
CA LEU A 485 -6.02 15.25 -26.64
C LEU A 485 -5.16 14.00 -26.84
N LEU A 486 -5.78 12.81 -26.96
CA LEU A 486 -5.04 11.56 -27.15
C LEU A 486 -4.26 11.57 -28.47
N LYS A 487 -4.84 12.15 -29.53
CA LYS A 487 -4.13 12.39 -30.79
C LYS A 487 -2.97 13.39 -30.64
N LEU A 488 -3.12 14.43 -29.83
CA LEU A 488 -2.03 15.38 -29.58
C LEU A 488 -0.82 14.67 -29.00
N VAL A 489 -0.99 13.93 -27.89
CA VAL A 489 0.13 13.31 -27.15
C VAL A 489 0.78 12.14 -27.91
N SER A 490 0.06 11.50 -28.84
CA SER A 490 0.58 10.43 -29.70
C SER A 490 1.08 10.94 -31.08
N SER A 491 1.10 12.27 -31.33
CA SER A 491 1.49 12.86 -32.61
C SER A 491 3.01 13.05 -32.76
N ALA A 492 3.50 12.96 -33.95
CA ALA A 492 4.91 13.27 -34.28
C ALA A 492 5.32 14.69 -33.88
N VAL A 493 4.37 15.64 -33.87
CA VAL A 493 4.61 17.04 -33.45
C VAL A 493 4.85 17.13 -31.95
N PHE A 494 4.09 16.40 -31.16
CA PHE A 494 4.28 16.36 -29.71
C PHE A 494 5.57 15.61 -29.33
N PHE A 495 5.89 14.52 -30.03
CA PHE A 495 7.18 13.85 -29.88
C PHE A 495 8.34 14.80 -30.11
N ARG A 496 8.24 15.65 -31.13
CA ARG A 496 9.27 16.67 -31.38
C ARG A 496 9.41 17.65 -30.23
N LEU A 497 8.30 18.10 -29.64
CA LEU A 497 8.35 18.94 -28.44
C LEU A 497 9.04 18.21 -27.27
N LEU A 498 8.72 16.92 -27.03
CA LEU A 498 9.37 16.15 -25.99
C LEU A 498 10.86 15.97 -26.24
N VAL A 499 11.27 15.64 -27.47
CA VAL A 499 12.69 15.55 -27.88
C VAL A 499 13.41 16.87 -27.61
N ASP A 500 12.82 18.00 -28.01
CA ASP A 500 13.41 19.33 -27.79
C ASP A 500 13.50 19.70 -26.28
N CYS A 501 12.65 19.11 -25.44
CA CYS A 501 12.62 19.35 -23.99
C CYS A 501 13.48 18.36 -23.18
N THR A 502 13.84 17.21 -23.73
CA THR A 502 14.49 16.13 -22.96
C THR A 502 15.83 15.67 -23.54
N ASP A 503 16.10 16.00 -24.80
CA ASP A 503 17.26 15.52 -25.60
C ASP A 503 17.30 13.97 -25.69
N LEU A 504 16.12 13.30 -25.62
CA LEU A 504 15.98 11.87 -25.78
C LEU A 504 15.66 11.50 -27.21
N THR A 505 16.07 10.31 -27.66
CA THR A 505 15.76 9.79 -28.99
C THR A 505 14.48 8.97 -28.96
N LEU A 506 13.34 9.64 -28.82
CA LEU A 506 12.03 8.97 -28.69
C LEU A 506 11.55 8.41 -30.02
N THR A 507 11.26 7.12 -30.09
CA THR A 507 10.84 6.40 -31.30
C THR A 507 9.42 5.87 -31.26
N GLY A 508 8.86 5.65 -30.06
CA GLY A 508 7.54 5.07 -29.86
C GLY A 508 6.90 5.45 -28.53
N TYR A 509 5.68 5.00 -28.35
CA TYR A 509 4.95 5.14 -27.08
C TYR A 509 4.19 3.87 -26.74
N GLU A 510 3.96 3.68 -25.46
CA GLU A 510 3.19 2.59 -24.88
C GLU A 510 2.23 3.13 -23.82
N LYS A 511 1.26 2.30 -23.40
CA LYS A 511 0.41 2.57 -22.25
C LYS A 511 -0.22 3.97 -22.21
N LEU A 512 -0.65 4.48 -23.40
CA LEU A 512 -1.43 5.73 -23.46
C LEU A 512 -2.81 5.49 -22.86
N GLU A 513 -3.07 6.04 -21.67
CA GLU A 513 -4.33 5.88 -20.96
C GLU A 513 -4.86 7.23 -20.47
N LEU A 514 -6.17 7.42 -20.60
CA LEU A 514 -6.92 8.48 -19.94
C LEU A 514 -7.75 7.82 -18.83
N GLN A 515 -7.37 8.10 -17.59
CA GLN A 515 -7.87 7.45 -16.39
C GLN A 515 -8.81 8.37 -15.62
N ARG A 516 -9.81 7.80 -14.96
CA ARG A 516 -10.69 8.47 -13.99
C ARG A 516 -10.41 7.89 -12.61
N TRP A 517 -10.16 8.78 -11.65
CA TRP A 517 -9.81 8.48 -10.28
C TRP A 517 -10.86 9.01 -9.31
N SER A 518 -11.35 8.15 -8.42
CA SER A 518 -12.34 8.44 -7.38
C SER A 518 -11.83 7.99 -6.02
N ALA A 519 -12.53 8.36 -4.96
CA ALA A 519 -12.19 7.95 -3.60
C ALA A 519 -12.01 6.41 -3.48
N GLY A 520 -10.90 5.98 -2.92
CA GLY A 520 -10.56 4.58 -2.78
C GLY A 520 -9.78 3.98 -3.96
N ASP A 521 -9.46 4.77 -4.99
CA ASP A 521 -8.66 4.30 -6.13
C ASP A 521 -7.16 4.36 -5.83
N PHE A 522 -6.39 3.46 -6.45
CA PHE A 522 -4.96 3.31 -6.28
C PHE A 522 -4.33 2.53 -7.43
N SER A 523 -3.01 2.58 -7.54
CA SER A 523 -2.22 1.59 -8.26
C SER A 523 -1.02 1.19 -7.41
N LEU A 524 -0.68 -0.10 -7.39
CA LEU A 524 0.51 -0.64 -6.73
C LEU A 524 1.67 -0.73 -7.71
N LEU A 525 2.86 -0.97 -7.18
CA LEU A 525 4.04 -1.23 -7.98
C LEU A 525 3.80 -2.44 -8.89
N PRO A 526 4.05 -2.29 -10.19
CA PRO A 526 3.91 -3.41 -11.12
C PRO A 526 5.00 -4.45 -10.89
N PRO A 527 4.80 -5.70 -11.36
CA PRO A 527 5.85 -6.72 -11.34
C PRO A 527 7.13 -6.26 -12.07
N ARG A 528 8.30 -6.65 -11.54
CA ARG A 528 9.63 -6.18 -12.03
C ARG A 528 9.85 -6.37 -13.53
N GLU A 529 9.24 -7.38 -14.11
CA GLU A 529 9.34 -7.69 -15.55
C GLU A 529 8.74 -6.60 -16.44
N GLN A 530 7.90 -5.72 -15.91
CA GLN A 530 7.21 -4.66 -16.66
C GLN A 530 7.99 -3.33 -16.77
N TYR A 531 9.12 -3.18 -16.07
CA TYR A 531 9.87 -1.92 -16.02
C TYR A 531 11.39 -2.09 -16.14
N GLN A 532 11.81 -3.02 -16.99
CA GLN A 532 13.23 -3.32 -17.18
C GLN A 532 13.95 -2.38 -18.16
N SER A 533 13.23 -1.59 -18.96
CA SER A 533 13.82 -0.67 -19.93
C SER A 533 13.73 0.77 -19.47
N ALA A 534 14.73 1.57 -19.87
CA ALA A 534 14.69 3.01 -19.70
C ALA A 534 13.57 3.63 -20.55
N ARG A 535 12.91 4.65 -20.03
CA ARG A 535 11.75 5.28 -20.67
C ARG A 535 11.46 6.66 -20.12
N LEU A 536 10.70 7.46 -20.89
CA LEU A 536 10.15 8.73 -20.43
C LEU A 536 8.67 8.53 -20.07
N GLU A 537 8.33 8.74 -18.81
CA GLU A 537 6.94 8.72 -18.34
C GLU A 537 6.35 10.13 -18.38
N ALA A 538 5.15 10.25 -18.92
CA ALA A 538 4.38 11.48 -18.93
C ALA A 538 3.10 11.28 -18.13
N VAL A 539 2.89 12.11 -17.11
CA VAL A 539 1.73 12.07 -16.21
C VAL A 539 1.10 13.45 -16.14
N MET A 540 -0.16 13.56 -16.55
CA MET A 540 -0.89 14.83 -16.54
C MET A 540 -2.16 14.71 -15.72
N TYR A 541 -2.29 15.58 -14.70
CA TYR A 541 -3.48 15.65 -13.85
C TYR A 541 -4.47 16.67 -14.39
N LEU A 542 -5.76 16.30 -14.41
CA LEU A 542 -6.86 17.08 -14.97
C LEU A 542 -8.05 17.07 -14.01
N GLY A 543 -8.64 18.25 -13.77
CA GLY A 543 -9.85 18.37 -12.96
C GLY A 543 -9.65 18.15 -11.45
N VAL A 544 -8.41 18.30 -10.97
CA VAL A 544 -8.08 18.15 -9.54
C VAL A 544 -8.77 19.22 -8.67
N GLY A 545 -8.93 20.43 -9.21
CA GLY A 545 -9.48 21.56 -8.48
C GLY A 545 -8.51 22.13 -7.44
N THR A 546 -9.06 22.85 -6.46
CA THR A 546 -8.28 23.56 -5.43
C THR A 546 -8.33 22.89 -4.06
N ARG A 547 -9.08 21.79 -3.92
CA ARG A 547 -9.20 21.05 -2.65
C ARG A 547 -7.92 20.27 -2.35
N PRO A 548 -7.45 20.27 -1.09
CA PRO A 548 -6.33 19.41 -0.71
C PRO A 548 -6.78 17.95 -0.80
N LEU A 549 -6.07 17.16 -1.58
CA LEU A 549 -6.25 15.71 -1.67
C LEU A 549 -5.33 14.99 -0.68
N CYS A 550 -5.83 13.93 -0.07
CA CYS A 550 -5.02 12.97 0.67
C CYS A 550 -4.83 11.73 -0.21
N GLY A 551 -3.62 11.51 -0.70
CA GLY A 551 -3.32 10.50 -1.72
C GLY A 551 -3.41 11.03 -3.15
N GLY A 552 -3.48 10.12 -4.12
CA GLY A 552 -3.54 10.43 -5.56
C GLY A 552 -2.24 10.96 -6.17
N SER A 553 -1.17 11.12 -5.39
CA SER A 553 0.18 11.43 -5.89
C SER A 553 0.80 10.22 -6.55
N THR A 554 1.57 10.42 -7.63
CA THR A 554 2.34 9.35 -8.29
C THR A 554 3.78 9.40 -7.78
N SER A 555 4.23 8.29 -7.20
CA SER A 555 5.60 8.14 -6.67
C SER A 555 6.40 7.17 -7.51
N TYR A 556 7.66 7.52 -7.76
CA TYR A 556 8.64 6.71 -8.49
C TYR A 556 9.66 6.15 -7.51
N VAL A 557 9.94 4.87 -7.62
CA VAL A 557 10.91 4.16 -6.78
C VAL A 557 11.87 3.36 -7.65
N ALA A 558 13.09 3.20 -7.19
CA ALA A 558 14.04 2.26 -7.78
C ALA A 558 14.21 1.05 -6.86
N PRO A 559 14.39 -0.16 -7.41
CA PRO A 559 14.74 -1.31 -6.61
C PRO A 559 16.16 -1.15 -6.06
N GLU A 560 16.38 -1.51 -4.81
CA GLU A 560 17.73 -1.65 -4.26
C GLU A 560 18.50 -2.77 -4.95
N GLU A 561 19.74 -2.48 -5.37
CA GLU A 561 20.66 -3.51 -5.84
C GLU A 561 21.08 -4.38 -4.64
N GLY A 562 20.48 -5.57 -4.51
CA GLY A 562 20.85 -6.57 -3.51
C GLY A 562 19.83 -6.84 -2.40
N SER A 563 18.74 -6.10 -2.31
CA SER A 563 17.67 -6.39 -1.37
C SER A 563 16.83 -7.60 -1.81
N SER A 564 16.92 -8.69 -1.07
CA SER A 564 16.04 -9.86 -1.25
C SER A 564 14.64 -9.65 -0.66
N SER A 565 14.42 -8.57 0.08
CA SER A 565 13.19 -8.30 0.83
C SER A 565 12.15 -7.48 0.07
N GLY A 566 12.48 -6.89 -1.08
CA GLY A 566 11.54 -6.05 -1.84
C GLY A 566 11.23 -4.70 -1.17
N GLU A 567 11.92 -4.34 -0.10
CA GLU A 567 11.80 -3.04 0.54
C GLU A 567 12.47 -1.96 -0.32
N HIS A 568 11.76 -0.87 -0.57
CA HIS A 568 12.26 0.27 -1.34
C HIS A 568 12.63 1.41 -0.39
N GLU A 569 13.86 1.88 -0.46
CA GLU A 569 14.28 3.09 0.25
C GLU A 569 13.61 4.32 -0.37
N GLY A 570 12.48 4.73 0.18
CA GLY A 570 11.83 5.99 -0.14
C GLY A 570 11.45 6.19 -1.62
N ALA A 571 10.69 7.20 -1.91
CA ALA A 571 10.39 7.61 -3.27
C ALA A 571 11.51 8.50 -3.82
N LEU A 572 12.01 8.20 -5.02
CA LEU A 572 12.97 9.05 -5.75
C LEU A 572 12.32 10.37 -6.16
N VAL A 573 11.09 10.28 -6.65
CA VAL A 573 10.27 11.39 -7.13
C VAL A 573 8.85 11.16 -6.70
N THR A 574 8.17 12.22 -6.23
CA THR A 574 6.73 12.19 -5.96
C THR A 574 6.05 13.36 -6.66
N LEU A 575 5.17 13.05 -7.60
CA LEU A 575 4.39 14.01 -8.35
C LEU A 575 3.09 14.33 -7.60
N PRO A 576 2.92 15.53 -7.04
CA PRO A 576 1.65 15.93 -6.47
C PRO A 576 0.60 16.12 -7.57
N PRO A 577 -0.69 15.88 -7.29
CA PRO A 577 -1.78 16.13 -8.24
C PRO A 577 -1.96 17.64 -8.44
N ILE A 578 -1.31 18.19 -9.47
CA ILE A 578 -1.39 19.60 -9.88
C ILE A 578 -2.24 19.70 -11.15
N ASP A 579 -3.27 20.52 -11.10
CA ASP A 579 -4.22 20.67 -12.19
C ASP A 579 -3.58 21.26 -13.47
N ASN A 580 -3.95 20.74 -14.63
CA ASN A 580 -3.42 21.15 -15.95
C ASN A 580 -1.87 21.19 -16.00
N ALA A 581 -1.22 20.22 -15.36
CA ALA A 581 0.24 20.12 -15.33
C ALA A 581 0.70 18.79 -15.91
N LEU A 582 1.60 18.84 -16.89
CA LEU A 582 2.27 17.66 -17.43
C LEU A 582 3.61 17.46 -16.72
N ASN A 583 3.71 16.35 -16.04
CA ASN A 583 4.95 15.91 -15.42
C ASN A 583 5.67 14.94 -16.36
N LEU A 584 6.93 15.18 -16.62
CA LEU A 584 7.82 14.30 -17.36
C LEU A 584 8.87 13.75 -16.41
N VAL A 585 9.01 12.43 -16.35
CA VAL A 585 9.98 11.74 -15.51
C VAL A 585 10.76 10.75 -16.35
N TYR A 586 12.07 10.90 -16.38
CA TYR A 586 12.94 9.90 -17.01
C TYR A 586 13.22 8.78 -16.01
N CYS A 587 12.84 7.58 -16.39
CA CYS A 587 13.00 6.38 -15.60
C CYS A 587 14.11 5.51 -16.16
N ASP A 588 15.16 5.28 -15.38
CA ASP A 588 16.15 4.26 -15.69
C ASP A 588 15.53 2.84 -15.63
N SER A 589 16.27 1.86 -16.17
CA SER A 589 15.91 0.46 -16.05
C SER A 589 15.74 0.08 -14.56
N GLY A 590 14.63 -0.53 -14.22
CA GLY A 590 14.28 -0.93 -12.87
C GLY A 590 13.46 0.10 -12.08
N ALA A 591 13.37 1.36 -12.49
CA ALA A 591 12.51 2.33 -11.83
C ALA A 591 11.03 2.07 -12.16
N ALA A 592 10.18 2.08 -11.15
CA ALA A 592 8.74 1.84 -11.26
C ALA A 592 7.92 2.93 -10.57
N ALA A 593 6.66 3.06 -10.96
CA ALA A 593 5.75 4.04 -10.39
C ALA A 593 4.49 3.39 -9.83
N PHE A 594 3.95 4.02 -8.79
CA PHE A 594 2.62 3.74 -8.27
C PHE A 594 1.89 5.04 -7.95
N THR A 595 0.56 5.02 -8.01
CA THR A 595 -0.25 6.15 -7.57
C THR A 595 -0.91 5.81 -6.25
N LYS A 596 -0.62 6.63 -5.24
CA LYS A 596 -1.02 6.40 -3.86
C LYS A 596 -2.55 6.37 -3.71
N TYR A 597 -3.02 5.49 -2.83
CA TYR A 597 -4.43 5.37 -2.44
C TYR A 597 -5.06 6.74 -2.19
N LEU A 598 -6.18 6.99 -2.86
CA LEU A 598 -6.94 8.24 -2.76
C LEU A 598 -7.97 8.13 -1.64
N SER A 599 -7.71 8.84 -0.55
CA SER A 599 -8.52 8.76 0.66
C SER A 599 -9.97 9.21 0.46
N LYS A 600 -10.90 8.47 1.04
CA LYS A 600 -12.33 8.80 1.10
C LYS A 600 -12.62 10.01 1.99
N MET A 601 -11.69 10.40 2.83
CA MET A 601 -11.86 11.53 3.76
C MET A 601 -11.81 12.89 3.06
N THR A 602 -11.14 12.99 1.93
CA THR A 602 -10.91 14.25 1.20
C THR A 602 -11.72 14.38 -0.07
N MET A 603 -12.42 13.32 -0.50
CA MET A 603 -13.27 13.33 -1.69
C MET A 603 -14.70 12.92 -1.35
N GLN A 604 -15.67 13.60 -1.96
CA GLN A 604 -17.07 13.16 -1.90
C GLN A 604 -17.24 11.90 -2.79
N PRO A 605 -18.26 11.08 -2.56
CA PRO A 605 -18.46 9.84 -3.31
C PRO A 605 -18.54 10.02 -4.84
N ASP A 606 -19.09 11.15 -5.29
CA ASP A 606 -19.26 11.46 -6.72
C ASP A 606 -18.13 12.30 -7.32
N ASP A 607 -17.17 12.73 -6.49
CA ASP A 607 -16.02 13.50 -6.95
C ASP A 607 -15.03 12.60 -7.69
N CYS A 608 -14.44 13.13 -8.74
CA CYS A 608 -13.35 12.47 -9.45
C CYS A 608 -12.41 13.51 -10.05
N PHE A 609 -11.20 13.08 -10.35
CA PHE A 609 -10.25 13.75 -11.23
C PHE A 609 -9.71 12.76 -12.26
N TYR A 610 -8.93 13.25 -13.22
CA TYR A 610 -8.45 12.42 -14.29
C TYR A 610 -6.93 12.48 -14.38
N ILE A 611 -6.33 11.36 -14.79
CA ILE A 611 -4.89 11.29 -15.08
C ILE A 611 -4.73 10.80 -16.51
N LEU A 612 -4.00 11.55 -17.32
CA LEU A 612 -3.49 11.10 -18.61
C LEU A 612 -2.07 10.56 -18.39
N THR A 613 -1.82 9.33 -18.77
CA THR A 613 -0.50 8.71 -18.72
C THR A 613 -0.06 8.27 -20.10
N CYS A 614 1.23 8.43 -20.40
CA CYS A 614 1.84 7.90 -21.61
C CYS A 614 3.31 7.53 -21.30
N THR A 615 3.71 6.35 -21.72
CA THR A 615 5.11 5.89 -21.65
C THR A 615 5.75 6.03 -23.01
N TYR A 616 6.77 6.87 -23.14
CA TYR A 616 7.54 7.05 -24.37
C TYR A 616 8.83 6.26 -24.32
N THR A 617 9.18 5.60 -25.43
CA THR A 617 10.34 4.71 -25.57
C THR A 617 11.37 5.26 -26.54
N GLU A 618 12.65 5.02 -26.26
CA GLU A 618 13.78 5.35 -27.15
C GLU A 618 13.97 4.33 -28.26
#